data_b0408774d99056207eac5999decd24bb
#
_entry.id   b0408774d99056207eac5999decd24bb
#
_cell.length_a   1.000
_cell.length_b   1.000
_cell.length_c   1.000
_cell.angle_alpha   90.00
_cell.angle_beta   90.00
_cell.angle_gamma   90.00
#
_symmetry.space_group_name_H-M   'P 1'
#
loop_
_entity.id
_entity.type
_entity.pdbx_description
1 polymer ?
#
loop_
_entity_poly.entity_id
_entity_poly.type
_entity_poly.pdbx_seq_one_letter_code
_entity_poly.pdbx_strand_id
1 'polypeptide(L)'
;FEPGSCTDTSGFFGEIMNLNKLMVQACTAAILSGSAAGAMAFADDDARRAILDLRAQVAALEEQLKNAQISFATRLDNLQNQNRLLTGQVEELTNAIRQEKRSTRELYTSIDERLGKFEPREVEVNGEKVMVQPQEQAAYDAAVELLKAGDYKKAAAAFSTFGAEWPKSAYAADAVYWRGSCLFALEQYKSTINVQNSLIRSYPKHPRVADAMISVASSQAALGNVKAASATLAKVIKQYPNSDAAKTAAQLQKTLK
;
A
#
# COMPACT_ATOMS: atom_id res chain seq x y z
N PHE A 1 9.65 20.11 -14.98
CA PHE A 1 10.90 20.01 -15.76
C PHE A 1 10.51 20.00 -17.22
N GLU A 2 10.67 21.13 -17.84
CA GLU A 2 10.44 21.30 -19.28
C GLU A 2 11.57 20.63 -20.08
N PRO A 3 11.28 19.99 -21.22
CA PRO A 3 12.30 19.43 -22.09
C PRO A 3 12.93 20.56 -22.91
N GLY A 4 14.23 20.80 -22.67
CA GLY A 4 15.06 21.72 -23.46
C GLY A 4 15.06 21.31 -24.93
N SER A 5 14.87 22.33 -25.76
CA SER A 5 14.87 22.28 -27.21
C SER A 5 16.18 21.69 -27.77
N CYS A 6 16.07 20.60 -28.53
CA CYS A 6 17.15 20.13 -29.39
C CYS A 6 17.42 21.22 -30.46
N THR A 7 18.58 21.89 -30.36
CA THR A 7 19.09 22.76 -31.38
C THR A 7 19.46 21.93 -32.62
N ASP A 8 18.89 22.33 -33.71
CA ASP A 8 19.05 21.80 -35.08
C ASP A 8 20.53 21.84 -35.52
N THR A 9 21.19 20.68 -35.49
CA THR A 9 22.58 20.51 -35.91
C THR A 9 22.75 20.29 -37.42
N SER A 10 21.65 20.31 -38.19
CA SER A 10 21.65 20.09 -39.64
C SER A 10 22.29 21.24 -40.42
N GLY A 11 22.27 22.46 -39.89
CA GLY A 11 22.86 23.64 -40.52
C GLY A 11 24.39 23.68 -40.52
N PHE A 12 24.99 23.13 -39.44
CA PHE A 12 26.44 23.22 -39.23
C PHE A 12 27.26 22.30 -40.14
N PHE A 13 26.72 21.16 -40.52
CA PHE A 13 27.38 20.21 -41.45
C PHE A 13 27.36 20.68 -42.89
N GLY A 14 26.36 21.45 -43.32
CA GLY A 14 26.25 22.01 -44.67
C GLY A 14 27.30 23.08 -44.98
N GLU A 15 27.63 23.93 -44.00
CA GLU A 15 28.65 24.99 -44.17
C GLU A 15 30.07 24.44 -44.21
N ILE A 16 30.41 23.41 -43.44
CA ILE A 16 31.76 22.82 -43.44
C ILE A 16 32.06 22.12 -44.77
N MET A 17 31.05 21.47 -45.40
CA MET A 17 31.24 20.85 -46.72
C MET A 17 31.46 21.85 -47.87
N ASN A 18 30.87 23.05 -47.77
CA ASN A 18 31.07 24.08 -48.77
C ASN A 18 32.42 24.77 -48.64
N LEU A 19 32.95 24.98 -47.44
CA LEU A 19 34.29 25.54 -47.21
C LEU A 19 35.40 24.65 -47.77
N ASN A 20 35.29 23.33 -47.58
CA ASN A 20 36.27 22.37 -48.11
C ASN A 20 36.28 22.33 -49.66
N LYS A 21 35.12 22.48 -50.34
CA LYS A 21 35.05 22.55 -51.80
C LYS A 21 35.73 23.83 -52.34
N LEU A 22 35.56 24.95 -51.66
CA LEU A 22 36.18 26.22 -52.05
C LEU A 22 37.71 26.20 -51.85
N MET A 23 38.22 25.60 -50.79
CA MET A 23 39.66 25.49 -50.55
C MET A 23 40.34 24.57 -51.57
N VAL A 24 39.74 23.47 -51.94
CA VAL A 24 40.26 22.53 -52.96
C VAL A 24 40.29 23.18 -54.33
N GLN A 25 39.27 23.97 -54.69
CA GLN A 25 39.24 24.70 -55.97
C GLN A 25 40.27 25.88 -56.04
N ALA A 26 40.52 26.54 -54.93
CA ALA A 26 41.52 27.61 -54.88
C ALA A 26 42.97 27.10 -55.00
N CYS A 27 43.29 25.94 -54.44
CA CYS A 27 44.60 25.32 -54.55
C CYS A 27 44.89 24.77 -55.96
N THR A 28 43.87 24.25 -56.68
CA THR A 28 44.06 23.74 -58.03
C THR A 28 44.23 24.86 -59.09
N ALA A 29 43.66 26.05 -58.88
CA ALA A 29 43.80 27.20 -59.79
C ALA A 29 45.21 27.86 -59.67
N ALA A 30 45.85 27.78 -58.46
CA ALA A 30 47.19 28.41 -58.29
C ALA A 30 48.32 27.59 -58.88
N ILE A 31 48.12 26.33 -59.21
CA ILE A 31 49.18 25.45 -59.75
C ILE A 31 49.24 25.48 -61.27
N LEU A 32 48.19 26.02 -61.98
CA LEU A 32 48.08 26.03 -63.45
C LEU A 32 48.60 27.31 -64.13
N SER A 33 48.95 28.34 -63.33
CA SER A 33 49.32 29.63 -63.93
C SER A 33 50.83 29.99 -63.98
N GLY A 34 51.69 29.01 -63.65
CA GLY A 34 53.12 29.25 -63.48
C GLY A 34 54.04 28.53 -64.48
N SER A 35 53.63 28.33 -65.76
CA SER A 35 54.55 27.68 -66.69
C SER A 35 54.58 28.36 -68.08
N ALA A 36 55.29 29.51 -68.19
CA ALA A 36 55.85 29.96 -69.49
C ALA A 36 57.06 30.86 -69.21
N ALA A 37 58.27 30.28 -69.15
CA ALA A 37 59.48 30.90 -69.68
C ALA A 37 60.74 30.06 -69.36
N GLY A 38 61.49 29.64 -70.37
CA GLY A 38 62.94 29.45 -70.31
C GLY A 38 63.46 28.04 -70.21
N ALA A 39 63.69 27.46 -71.41
CA ALA A 39 64.56 26.29 -71.56
C ALA A 39 65.97 26.55 -71.06
N MET A 40 66.38 25.79 -70.02
CA MET A 40 67.80 25.45 -69.75
C MET A 40 67.83 23.93 -69.48
N ALA A 41 68.28 23.21 -70.52
CA ALA A 41 68.57 21.78 -70.38
C ALA A 41 69.87 21.65 -69.55
N PHE A 42 69.79 21.03 -68.45
CA PHE A 42 70.85 20.32 -67.63
C PHE A 42 70.62 20.33 -66.09
N ALA A 43 69.50 20.84 -65.61
CA ALA A 43 69.13 20.71 -64.21
C ALA A 43 67.84 19.90 -64.03
N ASP A 44 67.42 19.13 -65.04
CA ASP A 44 66.06 18.62 -65.17
C ASP A 44 65.84 17.24 -64.54
N ASP A 45 66.92 16.41 -64.32
CA ASP A 45 66.75 15.09 -63.82
C ASP A 45 66.47 15.03 -62.30
N ASP A 46 67.13 15.93 -61.53
CA ASP A 46 66.85 15.96 -60.09
C ASP A 46 65.50 16.63 -59.79
N ALA A 47 65.11 17.65 -60.57
CA ALA A 47 63.80 18.27 -60.45
C ALA A 47 62.69 17.29 -60.93
N ARG A 48 62.91 16.50 -61.96
CA ARG A 48 62.00 15.46 -62.39
C ARG A 48 61.86 14.34 -61.35
N ARG A 49 62.98 13.92 -60.73
CA ARG A 49 62.95 12.92 -59.65
C ARG A 49 62.18 13.47 -58.45
N ALA A 50 62.41 14.72 -58.04
CA ALA A 50 61.68 15.37 -56.95
C ALA A 50 60.15 15.48 -57.24
N ILE A 51 59.78 15.83 -58.50
CA ILE A 51 58.38 15.87 -58.92
C ILE A 51 57.73 14.48 -58.88
N LEU A 52 58.45 13.43 -59.32
CA LEU A 52 57.96 12.06 -59.27
C LEU A 52 57.81 11.56 -57.84
N ASP A 53 58.75 11.94 -56.98
CA ASP A 53 58.71 11.58 -55.53
C ASP A 53 57.53 12.31 -54.83
N LEU A 54 57.37 13.63 -55.09
CA LEU A 54 56.23 14.40 -54.65
C LEU A 54 54.89 13.79 -55.11
N ARG A 55 54.79 13.40 -56.38
CA ARG A 55 53.60 12.74 -56.92
C ARG A 55 53.33 11.41 -56.22
N ALA A 56 54.36 10.61 -55.97
CA ALA A 56 54.23 9.39 -55.21
C ALA A 56 53.77 9.64 -53.78
N GLN A 57 54.29 10.67 -53.12
CA GLN A 57 53.90 11.07 -51.76
C GLN A 57 52.43 11.59 -51.76
N VAL A 58 52.01 12.39 -52.75
CA VAL A 58 50.64 12.85 -52.87
C VAL A 58 49.70 11.67 -53.08
N ALA A 59 50.01 10.74 -54.00
CA ALA A 59 49.22 9.56 -54.19
C ALA A 59 49.08 8.69 -52.94
N ALA A 60 50.18 8.50 -52.20
CA ALA A 60 50.18 7.80 -50.92
C ALA A 60 49.32 8.48 -49.86
N LEU A 61 49.38 9.81 -49.76
CA LEU A 61 48.54 10.62 -48.88
C LEU A 61 47.08 10.58 -49.26
N GLU A 62 46.75 10.62 -50.57
CA GLU A 62 45.38 10.46 -51.02
C GLU A 62 44.80 9.08 -50.68
N GLU A 63 45.62 8.03 -50.83
CA GLU A 63 45.22 6.69 -50.43
C GLU A 63 45.01 6.57 -48.92
N GLN A 64 45.92 7.14 -48.11
CA GLN A 64 45.79 7.20 -46.65
C GLN A 64 44.54 7.98 -46.24
N LEU A 65 44.27 9.11 -46.87
CA LEU A 65 43.05 9.91 -46.65
C LEU A 65 41.78 9.11 -46.93
N LYS A 66 41.74 8.41 -48.10
CA LYS A 66 40.62 7.57 -48.46
C LYS A 66 40.40 6.42 -47.48
N ASN A 67 41.49 5.74 -47.04
CA ASN A 67 41.42 4.71 -46.03
C ASN A 67 40.97 5.24 -44.65
N ALA A 68 41.43 6.45 -44.25
CA ALA A 68 40.96 7.11 -43.05
C ALA A 68 39.44 7.46 -43.16
N GLN A 69 38.99 7.98 -44.28
CA GLN A 69 37.57 8.30 -44.51
C GLN A 69 36.69 7.04 -44.37
N ILE A 70 37.09 5.92 -44.98
CA ILE A 70 36.37 4.63 -44.85
C ILE A 70 36.34 4.16 -43.41
N SER A 71 37.50 4.24 -42.71
CA SER A 71 37.59 3.88 -41.29
C SER A 71 36.69 4.75 -40.41
N PHE A 72 36.63 6.07 -40.66
CA PHE A 72 35.73 6.98 -39.95
C PHE A 72 34.25 6.66 -40.22
N ALA A 73 33.88 6.43 -41.48
CA ALA A 73 32.52 6.06 -41.83
C ALA A 73 32.10 4.77 -41.11
N THR A 74 32.96 3.73 -41.11
CA THR A 74 32.69 2.47 -40.40
C THR A 74 32.54 2.66 -38.87
N ARG A 75 33.39 3.51 -38.28
CA ARG A 75 33.28 3.83 -36.83
C ARG A 75 32.00 4.60 -36.53
N LEU A 76 31.57 5.53 -37.38
CA LEU A 76 30.32 6.26 -37.21
C LEU A 76 29.12 5.30 -37.27
N ASP A 77 29.08 4.38 -38.24
CA ASP A 77 28.04 3.39 -38.34
C ASP A 77 27.99 2.47 -37.11
N ASN A 78 29.15 2.04 -36.64
CA ASN A 78 29.24 1.23 -35.41
C ASN A 78 28.72 2.00 -34.18
N LEU A 79 29.11 3.28 -34.02
CA LEU A 79 28.62 4.13 -32.93
C LEU A 79 27.12 4.38 -33.03
N GLN A 80 26.58 4.60 -34.23
CA GLN A 80 25.14 4.75 -34.43
C GLN A 80 24.38 3.49 -34.07
N ASN A 81 24.90 2.31 -34.46
CA ASN A 81 24.29 1.04 -34.12
C ASN A 81 24.34 0.76 -32.61
N GLN A 82 25.48 1.08 -31.95
CA GLN A 82 25.60 1.01 -30.50
C GLN A 82 24.60 1.94 -29.79
N ASN A 83 24.44 3.19 -30.28
CA ASN A 83 23.49 4.13 -29.73
C ASN A 83 22.04 3.62 -29.85
N ARG A 84 21.67 3.05 -31.02
CA ARG A 84 20.33 2.45 -31.19
C ARG A 84 20.10 1.31 -30.22
N LEU A 85 21.10 0.44 -30.06
CA LEU A 85 21.03 -0.68 -29.11
C LEU A 85 20.84 -0.18 -27.67
N LEU A 86 21.67 0.79 -27.25
CA LEU A 86 21.60 1.38 -25.93
C LEU A 86 20.26 2.08 -25.69
N THR A 87 19.76 2.80 -26.67
CA THR A 87 18.43 3.44 -26.58
C THR A 87 17.34 2.40 -26.38
N GLY A 88 17.37 1.29 -27.13
CA GLY A 88 16.43 0.19 -26.96
C GLY A 88 16.53 -0.44 -25.56
N GLN A 89 17.74 -0.65 -25.04
CA GLN A 89 17.94 -1.16 -23.68
C GLN A 89 17.42 -0.20 -22.60
N VAL A 90 17.62 1.10 -22.78
CA VAL A 90 17.09 2.12 -21.86
C VAL A 90 15.57 2.13 -21.87
N GLU A 91 14.93 2.01 -23.03
CA GLU A 91 13.49 1.91 -23.14
C GLU A 91 12.95 0.65 -22.47
N GLU A 92 13.59 -0.49 -22.69
CA GLU A 92 13.23 -1.75 -22.07
C GLU A 92 13.35 -1.69 -20.53
N LEU A 93 14.50 -1.21 -20.04
CA LEU A 93 14.72 -1.01 -18.60
C LEU A 93 13.72 -0.03 -17.99
N THR A 94 13.41 1.05 -18.70
CA THR A 94 12.44 2.05 -18.25
C THR A 94 11.03 1.43 -18.14
N ASN A 95 10.65 0.59 -19.09
CA ASN A 95 9.39 -0.14 -19.04
C ASN A 95 9.36 -1.18 -17.91
N ALA A 96 10.45 -1.93 -17.72
CA ALA A 96 10.58 -2.85 -16.62
C ALA A 96 10.46 -2.15 -15.25
N ILE A 97 11.13 -1.00 -15.07
CA ILE A 97 11.02 -0.19 -13.85
C ILE A 97 9.59 0.32 -13.62
N ARG A 98 8.90 0.75 -14.69
CA ARG A 98 7.50 1.19 -14.57
C ARG A 98 6.59 0.03 -14.14
N GLN A 99 6.79 -1.14 -14.71
CA GLN A 99 6.03 -2.34 -14.37
C GLN A 99 6.30 -2.76 -12.91
N GLU A 100 7.56 -2.78 -12.50
CA GLU A 100 7.95 -3.11 -11.12
C GLU A 100 7.36 -2.13 -10.11
N LYS A 101 7.42 -0.81 -10.40
CA LYS A 101 6.78 0.21 -9.56
C LYS A 101 5.26 0.02 -9.45
N ARG A 102 4.60 -0.41 -10.52
CA ARG A 102 3.16 -0.69 -10.50
C ARG A 102 2.86 -1.91 -9.64
N SER A 103 3.56 -3.01 -9.88
CA SER A 103 3.43 -4.24 -9.10
C SER A 103 3.70 -4.03 -7.60
N THR A 104 4.75 -3.28 -7.29
CA THR A 104 5.10 -2.90 -5.91
C THR A 104 3.97 -2.09 -5.26
N ARG A 105 3.38 -1.13 -5.98
CA ARG A 105 2.25 -0.33 -5.46
C ARG A 105 1.02 -1.19 -5.21
N GLU A 106 0.68 -2.09 -6.13
CA GLU A 106 -0.44 -3.03 -5.98
C GLU A 106 -0.23 -3.95 -4.77
N LEU A 107 1.00 -4.43 -4.58
CA LEU A 107 1.37 -5.24 -3.42
C LEU A 107 1.20 -4.46 -2.11
N TYR A 108 1.69 -3.22 -2.02
CA TYR A 108 1.51 -2.38 -0.84
C TYR A 108 0.02 -2.13 -0.55
N THR A 109 -0.78 -1.79 -1.57
CA THR A 109 -2.23 -1.60 -1.42
C THR A 109 -2.89 -2.87 -0.89
N SER A 110 -2.54 -4.03 -1.45
CA SER A 110 -3.06 -5.32 -0.98
C SER A 110 -2.65 -5.65 0.46
N ILE A 111 -1.42 -5.32 0.84
CA ILE A 111 -0.94 -5.49 2.22
C ILE A 111 -1.70 -4.56 3.16
N ASP A 112 -1.85 -3.28 2.82
CA ASP A 112 -2.57 -2.30 3.64
C ASP A 112 -4.05 -2.69 3.82
N GLU A 113 -4.71 -3.15 2.75
CA GLU A 113 -6.09 -3.67 2.84
C GLU A 113 -6.20 -4.89 3.76
N ARG A 114 -5.20 -5.78 3.72
CA ARG A 114 -5.17 -6.96 4.58
C ARG A 114 -4.84 -6.60 6.02
N LEU A 115 -3.87 -5.71 6.24
CA LEU A 115 -3.50 -5.21 7.56
C LEU A 115 -4.67 -4.46 8.22
N GLY A 116 -5.37 -3.61 7.47
CA GLY A 116 -6.51 -2.86 7.96
C GLY A 116 -7.66 -3.73 8.48
N LYS A 117 -7.70 -5.02 8.10
CA LYS A 117 -8.65 -6.00 8.67
C LYS A 117 -8.24 -6.48 10.07
N PHE A 118 -7.00 -6.28 10.47
CA PHE A 118 -6.47 -6.71 11.75
C PHE A 118 -6.13 -5.53 12.69
N GLU A 119 -6.10 -4.32 12.15
CA GLU A 119 -5.81 -3.14 12.96
C GLU A 119 -6.96 -2.82 13.91
N PRO A 120 -6.66 -2.58 15.21
CA PRO A 120 -7.66 -2.16 16.18
C PRO A 120 -8.34 -0.86 15.74
N ARG A 121 -9.66 -0.79 15.94
CA ARG A 121 -10.47 0.38 15.61
C ARG A 121 -11.01 1.03 16.88
N GLU A 122 -11.09 2.35 16.88
CA GLU A 122 -11.77 3.06 17.94
C GLU A 122 -13.29 2.86 17.81
N VAL A 123 -13.89 2.30 18.84
CA VAL A 123 -15.34 2.11 18.95
C VAL A 123 -15.82 2.68 20.27
N GLU A 124 -17.08 3.10 20.32
CA GLU A 124 -17.71 3.54 21.54
C GLU A 124 -18.45 2.37 22.20
N VAL A 125 -18.05 1.99 23.40
CA VAL A 125 -18.68 0.95 24.20
C VAL A 125 -19.09 1.53 25.55
N ASN A 126 -20.39 1.49 25.85
CA ASN A 126 -20.95 2.04 27.09
C ASN A 126 -20.58 3.51 27.38
N GLY A 127 -20.38 4.34 26.31
CA GLY A 127 -20.01 5.74 26.42
C GLY A 127 -18.51 6.01 26.56
N GLU A 128 -17.69 4.99 26.48
CA GLU A 128 -16.23 5.08 26.49
C GLU A 128 -15.66 4.72 25.11
N LYS A 129 -14.67 5.49 24.65
CA LYS A 129 -13.93 5.20 23.42
C LYS A 129 -12.83 4.20 23.73
N VAL A 130 -12.88 3.07 23.09
CA VAL A 130 -11.95 1.95 23.30
C VAL A 130 -11.45 1.40 21.98
N MET A 131 -10.21 0.90 21.97
CA MET A 131 -9.64 0.23 20.82
C MET A 131 -10.06 -1.25 20.84
N VAL A 132 -10.73 -1.70 19.79
CA VAL A 132 -11.24 -3.06 19.65
C VAL A 132 -10.68 -3.68 18.37
N GLN A 133 -10.28 -4.94 18.45
CA GLN A 133 -9.85 -5.69 17.27
C GLN A 133 -11.06 -6.04 16.40
N PRO A 134 -10.95 -5.94 15.06
CA PRO A 134 -12.06 -6.24 14.15
C PRO A 134 -12.63 -7.66 14.33
N GLN A 135 -11.79 -8.64 14.63
CA GLN A 135 -12.21 -10.02 14.88
C GLN A 135 -13.00 -10.16 16.19
N GLU A 136 -12.59 -9.41 17.23
CA GLU A 136 -13.27 -9.34 18.52
C GLU A 136 -14.67 -8.74 18.32
N GLN A 137 -14.77 -7.61 17.61
CA GLN A 137 -16.05 -7.00 17.31
C GLN A 137 -16.95 -7.92 16.47
N ALA A 138 -16.40 -8.53 15.41
CA ALA A 138 -17.16 -9.44 14.56
C ALA A 138 -17.72 -10.66 15.35
N ALA A 139 -16.94 -11.20 16.27
CA ALA A 139 -17.40 -12.31 17.12
C ALA A 139 -18.50 -11.87 18.10
N TYR A 140 -18.38 -10.67 18.68
CA TYR A 140 -19.43 -10.10 19.52
C TYR A 140 -20.71 -9.82 18.74
N ASP A 141 -20.60 -9.20 17.58
CA ASP A 141 -21.74 -8.88 16.70
C ASP A 141 -22.44 -10.15 16.23
N ALA A 142 -21.71 -11.19 15.87
CA ALA A 142 -22.29 -12.48 15.51
C ALA A 142 -23.10 -13.09 16.67
N ALA A 143 -22.62 -12.98 17.89
CA ALA A 143 -23.36 -13.44 19.07
C ALA A 143 -24.63 -12.62 19.31
N VAL A 144 -24.57 -11.30 19.06
CA VAL A 144 -25.74 -10.39 19.16
C VAL A 144 -26.77 -10.71 18.07
N GLU A 145 -26.35 -11.02 16.85
CA GLU A 145 -27.30 -11.41 15.78
C GLU A 145 -28.03 -12.71 16.11
N LEU A 146 -27.36 -13.71 16.70
CA LEU A 146 -28.00 -14.93 17.20
C LEU A 146 -29.04 -14.63 18.29
N LEU A 147 -28.73 -13.68 19.19
CA LEU A 147 -29.64 -13.21 20.22
C LEU A 147 -30.90 -12.57 19.60
N LYS A 148 -30.71 -11.65 18.63
CA LYS A 148 -31.80 -10.98 17.90
C LYS A 148 -32.67 -11.97 17.14
N ALA A 149 -32.05 -13.00 16.56
CA ALA A 149 -32.76 -14.08 15.87
C ALA A 149 -33.54 -15.01 16.81
N GLY A 150 -33.40 -14.86 18.14
CA GLY A 150 -34.07 -15.71 19.12
C GLY A 150 -33.41 -17.08 19.33
N ASP A 151 -32.26 -17.35 18.70
CA ASP A 151 -31.51 -18.59 18.91
C ASP A 151 -30.68 -18.50 20.21
N TYR A 152 -31.41 -18.47 21.33
CA TYR A 152 -30.80 -18.27 22.65
C TYR A 152 -29.76 -19.33 23.02
N LYS A 153 -29.91 -20.55 22.49
CA LYS A 153 -28.95 -21.64 22.77
C LYS A 153 -27.61 -21.35 22.08
N LYS A 154 -27.63 -20.99 20.81
CA LYS A 154 -26.40 -20.66 20.08
C LYS A 154 -25.82 -19.33 20.56
N ALA A 155 -26.66 -18.33 20.83
CA ALA A 155 -26.23 -17.04 21.38
C ALA A 155 -25.48 -17.22 22.71
N ALA A 156 -26.03 -18.03 23.66
CA ALA A 156 -25.37 -18.30 24.95
C ALA A 156 -24.01 -18.98 24.76
N ALA A 157 -23.91 -19.91 23.82
CA ALA A 157 -22.65 -20.56 23.49
C ALA A 157 -21.65 -19.54 22.87
N ALA A 158 -22.08 -18.73 21.91
CA ALA A 158 -21.24 -17.72 21.27
C ALA A 158 -20.72 -16.69 22.26
N PHE A 159 -21.55 -16.14 23.15
CA PHE A 159 -21.11 -15.25 24.21
C PHE A 159 -20.16 -15.94 25.21
N SER A 160 -20.33 -17.24 25.45
CA SER A 160 -19.40 -18.00 26.29
C SER A 160 -18.03 -18.13 25.65
N THR A 161 -17.97 -18.46 24.36
CA THR A 161 -16.73 -18.55 23.58
C THR A 161 -16.06 -17.17 23.53
N PHE A 162 -16.82 -16.13 23.25
CA PHE A 162 -16.33 -14.76 23.26
C PHE A 162 -15.63 -14.39 24.58
N GLY A 163 -16.27 -14.65 25.71
CA GLY A 163 -15.68 -14.36 27.03
C GLY A 163 -14.42 -15.16 27.35
N ALA A 164 -14.27 -16.36 26.75
CA ALA A 164 -13.06 -17.16 26.88
C ALA A 164 -11.91 -16.69 26.00
N GLU A 165 -12.22 -16.28 24.76
CA GLU A 165 -11.22 -15.80 23.77
C GLU A 165 -10.76 -14.38 24.05
N TRP A 166 -11.68 -13.50 24.48
CA TRP A 166 -11.41 -12.07 24.73
C TRP A 166 -11.77 -11.64 26.16
N PRO A 167 -11.11 -12.18 27.19
CA PRO A 167 -11.46 -11.90 28.60
C PRO A 167 -11.20 -10.45 29.03
N LYS A 168 -10.38 -9.70 28.27
CA LYS A 168 -10.05 -8.29 28.51
C LYS A 168 -10.78 -7.34 27.56
N SER A 169 -11.69 -7.85 26.75
CA SER A 169 -12.47 -7.06 25.83
C SER A 169 -13.31 -6.02 26.54
N ALA A 170 -13.50 -4.86 25.89
CA ALA A 170 -14.49 -3.86 26.31
C ALA A 170 -15.92 -4.43 26.32
N TYR A 171 -16.20 -5.44 25.49
CA TYR A 171 -17.49 -6.13 25.41
C TYR A 171 -17.63 -7.28 26.42
N ALA A 172 -16.59 -7.63 27.19
CA ALA A 172 -16.60 -8.83 28.05
C ALA A 172 -17.74 -8.79 29.07
N ALA A 173 -18.00 -7.63 29.68
CA ALA A 173 -19.10 -7.49 30.64
C ALA A 173 -20.46 -7.62 29.97
N ASP A 174 -20.66 -7.01 28.79
CA ASP A 174 -21.89 -7.13 28.03
C ASP A 174 -22.12 -8.57 27.55
N ALA A 175 -21.07 -9.27 27.14
CA ALA A 175 -21.15 -10.68 26.75
C ALA A 175 -21.61 -11.57 27.91
N VAL A 176 -21.10 -11.35 29.12
CA VAL A 176 -21.57 -12.07 30.33
C VAL A 176 -23.03 -11.76 30.60
N TYR A 177 -23.45 -10.50 30.51
CA TYR A 177 -24.84 -10.10 30.68
C TYR A 177 -25.79 -10.80 29.68
N TRP A 178 -25.47 -10.72 28.40
CA TRP A 178 -26.30 -11.32 27.36
C TRP A 178 -26.35 -12.84 27.43
N ARG A 179 -25.21 -13.45 27.76
CA ARG A 179 -25.18 -14.89 28.05
C ARG A 179 -26.19 -15.25 29.16
N GLY A 180 -26.18 -14.50 30.28
CA GLY A 180 -27.13 -14.67 31.35
C GLY A 180 -28.59 -14.49 30.92
N SER A 181 -28.85 -13.48 30.06
CA SER A 181 -30.18 -13.25 29.52
C SER A 181 -30.66 -14.37 28.59
N CYS A 182 -29.77 -14.92 27.76
CA CYS A 182 -30.07 -16.10 26.95
C CYS A 182 -30.41 -17.33 27.81
N LEU A 183 -29.63 -17.57 28.87
CA LEU A 183 -29.87 -18.68 29.79
C LEU A 183 -31.21 -18.53 30.54
N PHE A 184 -31.60 -17.30 30.87
CA PHE A 184 -32.89 -17.00 31.44
C PHE A 184 -34.03 -17.32 30.46
N ALA A 185 -33.90 -16.93 29.20
CA ALA A 185 -34.89 -17.24 28.16
C ALA A 185 -35.02 -18.75 27.87
N LEU A 186 -33.94 -19.50 28.13
CA LEU A 186 -33.92 -20.98 28.07
C LEU A 186 -34.38 -21.64 29.39
N GLU A 187 -34.90 -20.86 30.33
CA GLU A 187 -35.36 -21.31 31.65
C GLU A 187 -34.27 -22.02 32.52
N GLN A 188 -32.99 -21.80 32.17
CA GLN A 188 -31.84 -22.34 32.89
C GLN A 188 -31.49 -21.43 34.08
N TYR A 189 -32.45 -21.25 35.00
CA TYR A 189 -32.39 -20.26 36.07
C TYR A 189 -31.18 -20.41 36.99
N LYS A 190 -30.76 -21.66 37.34
CA LYS A 190 -29.52 -21.87 38.14
C LYS A 190 -28.29 -21.33 37.44
N SER A 191 -28.15 -21.57 36.11
CA SER A 191 -27.05 -21.09 35.31
C SER A 191 -27.09 -19.55 35.15
N THR A 192 -28.29 -19.00 34.98
CA THR A 192 -28.51 -17.53 34.91
C THR A 192 -28.02 -16.87 36.20
N ILE A 193 -28.39 -17.39 37.37
CA ILE A 193 -27.95 -16.85 38.67
C ILE A 193 -26.43 -16.83 38.75
N ASN A 194 -25.78 -17.95 38.37
CA ASN A 194 -24.32 -18.06 38.45
C ASN A 194 -23.62 -17.04 37.49
N VAL A 195 -24.10 -16.94 36.26
CA VAL A 195 -23.52 -16.05 35.23
C VAL A 195 -23.74 -14.59 35.61
N GLN A 196 -24.96 -14.20 35.98
CA GLN A 196 -25.25 -12.81 36.33
C GLN A 196 -24.53 -12.40 37.64
N ASN A 197 -24.40 -13.30 38.62
CA ASN A 197 -23.59 -13.05 39.80
C ASN A 197 -22.09 -12.90 39.48
N SER A 198 -21.57 -13.57 38.44
CA SER A 198 -20.20 -13.33 38.00
C SER A 198 -20.03 -11.92 37.40
N LEU A 199 -20.98 -11.43 36.61
CA LEU A 199 -21.01 -10.04 36.14
C LEU A 199 -20.96 -9.03 37.31
N ILE A 200 -21.88 -9.20 38.27
CA ILE A 200 -22.02 -8.31 39.44
C ILE A 200 -20.70 -8.23 40.24
N ARG A 201 -20.00 -9.37 40.38
CA ARG A 201 -18.73 -9.44 41.13
C ARG A 201 -17.55 -8.87 40.33
N SER A 202 -17.45 -9.24 39.05
CA SER A 202 -16.28 -8.89 38.22
C SER A 202 -16.36 -7.47 37.65
N TYR A 203 -17.57 -6.96 37.43
CA TYR A 203 -17.83 -5.67 36.81
C TYR A 203 -18.82 -4.82 37.59
N PRO A 204 -18.56 -4.49 38.87
CA PRO A 204 -19.56 -3.87 39.78
C PRO A 204 -20.03 -2.50 39.37
N LYS A 205 -19.26 -1.81 38.51
CA LYS A 205 -19.60 -0.46 37.99
C LYS A 205 -20.28 -0.49 36.62
N HIS A 206 -20.46 -1.66 36.03
CA HIS A 206 -21.03 -1.77 34.69
C HIS A 206 -22.50 -1.34 34.68
N PRO A 207 -22.98 -0.60 33.66
CA PRO A 207 -24.35 -0.09 33.59
C PRO A 207 -25.43 -1.18 33.74
N ARG A 208 -25.16 -2.39 33.28
CA ARG A 208 -26.11 -3.51 33.30
C ARG A 208 -26.15 -4.29 34.61
N VAL A 209 -25.43 -3.86 35.65
CA VAL A 209 -25.39 -4.58 36.93
C VAL A 209 -26.77 -4.57 37.58
N ALA A 210 -27.50 -3.48 37.53
CA ALA A 210 -28.87 -3.41 38.08
C ALA A 210 -29.82 -4.36 37.35
N ASP A 211 -29.75 -4.48 36.04
CA ASP A 211 -30.56 -5.40 35.24
C ASP A 211 -30.15 -6.87 35.48
N ALA A 212 -28.87 -7.13 35.68
CA ALA A 212 -28.36 -8.45 36.05
C ALA A 212 -28.91 -8.90 37.42
N MET A 213 -28.98 -7.97 38.38
CA MET A 213 -29.58 -8.25 39.68
C MET A 213 -31.07 -8.56 39.57
N ILE A 214 -31.83 -7.88 38.69
CA ILE A 214 -33.22 -8.21 38.40
C ILE A 214 -33.34 -9.61 37.80
N SER A 215 -32.47 -9.93 36.83
CA SER A 215 -32.45 -11.28 36.24
C SER A 215 -32.16 -12.39 37.27
N VAL A 216 -31.25 -12.12 38.22
CA VAL A 216 -31.00 -13.02 39.38
C VAL A 216 -32.24 -13.19 40.22
N ALA A 217 -32.93 -12.09 40.57
CA ALA A 217 -34.13 -12.14 41.41
C ALA A 217 -35.26 -12.88 40.72
N SER A 218 -35.50 -12.61 39.41
CA SER A 218 -36.52 -13.33 38.65
C SER A 218 -36.21 -14.82 38.53
N SER A 219 -34.94 -15.17 38.35
CA SER A 219 -34.50 -16.59 38.36
C SER A 219 -34.67 -17.27 39.74
N GLN A 220 -34.40 -16.54 40.82
CA GLN A 220 -34.66 -17.00 42.19
C GLN A 220 -36.15 -17.27 42.45
N ALA A 221 -37.00 -16.36 41.99
CA ALA A 221 -38.43 -16.49 42.07
C ALA A 221 -38.95 -17.71 41.29
N ALA A 222 -38.48 -17.88 40.05
CA ALA A 222 -38.83 -19.03 39.19
C ALA A 222 -38.43 -20.38 39.81
N LEU A 223 -37.36 -20.39 40.63
CA LEU A 223 -36.92 -21.55 41.38
C LEU A 223 -37.66 -21.71 42.73
N GLY A 224 -38.67 -20.89 43.03
CA GLY A 224 -39.43 -20.93 44.27
C GLY A 224 -38.75 -20.22 45.46
N ASN A 225 -37.59 -19.61 45.26
CA ASN A 225 -36.84 -18.95 46.33
C ASN A 225 -37.33 -17.49 46.52
N VAL A 226 -38.61 -17.29 46.80
CA VAL A 226 -39.26 -15.98 46.91
C VAL A 226 -38.56 -15.04 47.91
N LYS A 227 -38.13 -15.58 49.05
CA LYS A 227 -37.40 -14.79 50.07
C LYS A 227 -36.09 -14.23 49.55
N ALA A 228 -35.33 -15.02 48.80
CA ALA A 228 -34.06 -14.57 48.18
C ALA A 228 -34.33 -13.55 47.05
N ALA A 229 -35.34 -13.79 46.23
CA ALA A 229 -35.76 -12.86 45.17
C ALA A 229 -36.13 -11.50 45.75
N SER A 230 -37.00 -11.46 46.76
CA SER A 230 -37.40 -10.22 47.43
C SER A 230 -36.20 -9.45 48.02
N ALA A 231 -35.27 -10.16 48.65
CA ALA A 231 -34.07 -9.57 49.21
C ALA A 231 -33.15 -8.98 48.12
N THR A 232 -33.07 -9.66 46.95
CA THR A 232 -32.26 -9.17 45.80
C THR A 232 -32.91 -7.93 45.18
N LEU A 233 -34.24 -7.91 45.00
CA LEU A 233 -34.97 -6.74 44.52
C LEU A 233 -34.86 -5.53 45.44
N ALA A 234 -34.94 -5.75 46.77
CA ALA A 234 -34.73 -4.69 47.75
C ALA A 234 -33.33 -4.06 47.67
N LYS A 235 -32.28 -4.87 47.34
CA LYS A 235 -30.93 -4.34 47.09
C LYS A 235 -30.90 -3.49 45.85
N VAL A 236 -31.56 -3.86 44.74
CA VAL A 236 -31.62 -3.05 43.50
C VAL A 236 -32.24 -1.70 43.83
N ILE A 237 -33.39 -1.66 44.48
CA ILE A 237 -34.08 -0.44 44.87
C ILE A 237 -33.20 0.47 45.71
N LYS A 238 -32.46 -0.11 46.67
CA LYS A 238 -31.58 0.63 47.58
C LYS A 238 -30.32 1.16 46.87
N GLN A 239 -29.72 0.41 45.98
CA GLN A 239 -28.45 0.76 45.36
C GLN A 239 -28.60 1.65 44.10
N TYR A 240 -29.74 1.53 43.41
CA TYR A 240 -30.03 2.27 42.16
C TYR A 240 -31.36 3.01 42.16
N PRO A 241 -31.64 3.85 43.16
CA PRO A 241 -32.99 4.36 43.46
C PRO A 241 -33.65 5.16 42.31
N ASN A 242 -32.84 5.78 41.45
CA ASN A 242 -33.33 6.61 40.35
C ASN A 242 -33.29 5.89 38.97
N SER A 243 -33.02 4.58 38.95
CA SER A 243 -32.93 3.80 37.72
C SER A 243 -34.27 3.19 37.32
N ASP A 244 -34.43 2.86 36.05
CA ASP A 244 -35.58 2.07 35.57
C ASP A 244 -35.55 0.67 36.15
N ALA A 245 -34.37 0.12 36.45
CA ALA A 245 -34.20 -1.11 37.16
C ALA A 245 -34.85 -1.09 38.55
N ALA A 246 -34.77 0.02 39.31
CA ALA A 246 -35.42 0.16 40.59
C ALA A 246 -36.96 0.18 40.47
N LYS A 247 -37.49 0.82 39.44
CA LYS A 247 -38.96 0.81 39.17
C LYS A 247 -39.43 -0.61 38.85
N THR A 248 -38.70 -1.33 37.99
CA THR A 248 -38.97 -2.72 37.62
C THR A 248 -38.87 -3.63 38.86
N ALA A 249 -37.83 -3.45 39.69
CA ALA A 249 -37.67 -4.22 40.90
C ALA A 249 -38.81 -4.01 41.91
N ALA A 250 -39.31 -2.77 42.07
CA ALA A 250 -40.43 -2.45 42.93
C ALA A 250 -41.75 -3.10 42.43
N GLN A 251 -41.94 -3.13 41.12
CA GLN A 251 -43.10 -3.80 40.49
C GLN A 251 -43.07 -5.32 40.74
N LEU A 252 -41.91 -5.96 40.44
CA LEU A 252 -41.73 -7.39 40.65
C LEU A 252 -41.86 -7.79 42.15
N GLN A 253 -41.40 -6.94 43.05
CA GLN A 253 -41.54 -7.20 44.49
C GLN A 253 -43.00 -7.23 44.94
N LYS A 254 -43.89 -6.46 44.29
CA LYS A 254 -45.35 -6.50 44.56
C LYS A 254 -46.00 -7.80 44.07
N THR A 255 -45.51 -8.37 42.99
CA THR A 255 -46.06 -9.62 42.43
C THR A 255 -45.57 -10.89 43.13
N LEU A 256 -44.48 -10.79 43.89
CA LEU A 256 -43.89 -11.90 44.69
C LEU A 256 -44.59 -12.15 46.05
N LYS A 257 -45.64 -11.38 46.34
CA LYS A 257 -46.47 -11.58 47.52
C LYS A 257 -47.51 -12.64 47.19
#